data_df4eb553ab4e589055592faa87574b86
#
_entry.id   df4eb553ab4e589055592faa87574b86
#
_cell.length_a   1.000
_cell.length_b   1.000
_cell.length_c   1.000
_cell.angle_alpha   90.00
_cell.angle_beta   90.00
_cell.angle_gamma   90.00
#
_symmetry.space_group_name_H-M   'P 1'
#
loop_
_entity.id
_entity.type
_entity.pdbx_description
1 polymer ?
#
loop_
_entity_poly.entity_id
_entity_poly.type
_entity_poly.pdbx_seq_one_letter_code
_entity_poly.pdbx_strand_id
1 'polypeptide(L)'
;YPFFKKLENAKNKKVRIMHYGDSQIEGDRISGRLRQRLQREFGGNGAGLFPVIPATKKISINNSVSKNWVRKTGFGPYIDKTINHKNYGALFSFCKIKFDTLLSDSNSLFNADITINIPNKSYKLCRNYKKLKLYYSAKEKVTFRLLLNDSIFHIDTLSKTNEITLKRLDFSETPKSMKLQFSSNKSPDIYGVSLEGENGVIIDNIPLRGASGTEFSKVNYSSLSQMQKLLSPDLFILEFGGNTIPYIKSK
;
A
#
# COMPACT_ATOMS: atom_id res chain seq x y z
N TYR A 1 -18.24 17.26 15.39
CA TYR A 1 -16.88 16.65 15.44
C TYR A 1 -16.07 17.12 14.22
N PRO A 2 -14.75 17.39 14.35
CA PRO A 2 -13.91 17.90 13.26
C PRO A 2 -13.91 16.99 12.02
N PHE A 3 -13.93 15.69 12.22
CA PHE A 3 -13.95 14.71 11.12
C PHE A 3 -15.21 14.83 10.25
N PHE A 4 -16.40 15.00 10.85
CA PHE A 4 -17.64 15.13 10.07
C PHE A 4 -17.67 16.42 9.23
N LYS A 5 -17.13 17.52 9.75
CA LYS A 5 -16.95 18.75 8.96
C LYS A 5 -16.01 18.55 7.75
N LYS A 6 -14.98 17.70 7.89
CA LYS A 6 -14.13 17.33 6.76
C LYS A 6 -14.87 16.47 5.74
N LEU A 7 -15.72 15.53 6.18
CA LEU A 7 -16.55 14.71 5.29
C LEU A 7 -17.52 15.57 4.47
N GLU A 8 -18.19 16.52 5.06
CA GLU A 8 -19.11 17.45 4.38
C GLU A 8 -18.40 18.19 3.23
N ASN A 9 -17.11 18.53 3.41
CA ASN A 9 -16.30 19.19 2.40
C ASN A 9 -15.45 18.24 1.53
N ALA A 10 -15.70 16.94 1.61
CA ALA A 10 -14.86 15.94 0.93
C ALA A 10 -14.91 16.04 -0.61
N LYS A 11 -15.99 16.56 -1.20
CA LYS A 11 -16.07 16.80 -2.65
C LYS A 11 -14.98 17.74 -3.16
N ASN A 12 -14.50 18.65 -2.30
CA ASN A 12 -13.47 19.64 -2.63
C ASN A 12 -12.09 19.27 -2.09
N LYS A 13 -12.00 18.38 -1.11
CA LYS A 13 -10.75 17.97 -0.43
C LYS A 13 -10.70 16.47 -0.25
N LYS A 14 -9.49 15.93 -0.10
CA LYS A 14 -9.33 14.53 0.29
C LYS A 14 -9.63 14.34 1.76
N VAL A 15 -10.33 13.25 2.07
CA VAL A 15 -10.53 12.74 3.43
C VAL A 15 -10.08 11.29 3.46
N ARG A 16 -9.02 11.00 4.22
CA ARG A 16 -8.45 9.66 4.29
C ARG A 16 -8.77 8.97 5.60
N ILE A 17 -9.25 7.76 5.50
CA ILE A 17 -9.54 6.86 6.61
C ILE A 17 -8.61 5.65 6.49
N MET A 18 -7.84 5.37 7.53
CA MET A 18 -7.01 4.17 7.61
C MET A 18 -7.70 3.13 8.50
N HIS A 19 -8.13 2.02 7.90
CA HIS A 19 -8.80 0.93 8.61
C HIS A 19 -7.81 -0.20 8.85
N TYR A 20 -7.31 -0.29 10.09
CA TYR A 20 -6.48 -1.36 10.60
C TYR A 20 -7.34 -2.41 11.29
N GLY A 21 -7.02 -3.66 11.10
CA GLY A 21 -7.69 -4.75 11.80
C GLY A 21 -6.94 -6.06 11.64
N ASP A 22 -7.47 -7.12 12.22
CA ASP A 22 -6.92 -8.47 12.08
C ASP A 22 -7.40 -9.17 10.78
N SER A 23 -7.53 -10.49 10.78
CA SER A 23 -8.01 -11.25 9.64
C SER A 23 -9.47 -10.99 9.27
N GLN A 24 -10.27 -10.38 10.14
CA GLN A 24 -11.69 -10.11 9.86
C GLN A 24 -11.88 -9.13 8.72
N ILE A 25 -10.99 -8.13 8.59
CA ILE A 25 -11.03 -7.16 7.48
C ILE A 25 -10.31 -7.62 6.21
N GLU A 26 -9.77 -8.85 6.18
CA GLU A 26 -9.13 -9.38 4.97
C GLU A 26 -10.08 -9.49 3.77
N GLY A 27 -9.49 -9.49 2.57
CA GLY A 27 -10.24 -9.52 1.31
C GLY A 27 -10.91 -8.18 0.97
N ASP A 28 -10.82 -7.17 1.85
CA ASP A 28 -11.40 -5.82 1.67
C ASP A 28 -12.94 -5.83 1.60
N ARG A 29 -13.59 -6.78 2.28
CA ARG A 29 -15.06 -6.88 2.26
C ARG A 29 -15.71 -5.78 3.11
N ILE A 30 -15.27 -5.64 4.37
CA ILE A 30 -15.80 -4.62 5.30
C ILE A 30 -15.38 -3.23 4.86
N SER A 31 -14.08 -2.99 4.72
CA SER A 31 -13.54 -1.69 4.29
C SER A 31 -14.03 -1.31 2.91
N GLY A 32 -14.16 -2.27 1.97
CA GLY A 32 -14.67 -2.03 0.63
C GLY A 32 -16.14 -1.59 0.63
N ARG A 33 -16.99 -2.19 1.49
CA ARG A 33 -18.39 -1.77 1.65
C ARG A 33 -18.49 -0.38 2.26
N LEU A 34 -17.70 -0.10 3.28
CA LEU A 34 -17.64 1.22 3.91
C LEU A 34 -17.17 2.28 2.90
N ARG A 35 -16.10 1.98 2.15
CA ARG A 35 -15.56 2.83 1.07
C ARG A 35 -16.64 3.15 0.04
N GLN A 36 -17.35 2.13 -0.45
CA GLN A 36 -18.43 2.30 -1.43
C GLN A 36 -19.51 3.24 -0.94
N ARG A 37 -19.94 3.13 0.33
CA ARG A 37 -20.98 3.98 0.91
C ARG A 37 -20.51 5.42 1.05
N LEU A 38 -19.34 5.62 1.66
CA LEU A 38 -18.81 6.98 1.88
C LEU A 38 -18.42 7.67 0.57
N GLN A 39 -17.86 6.95 -0.40
CA GLN A 39 -17.56 7.53 -1.72
C GLN A 39 -18.83 7.91 -2.50
N ARG A 40 -19.92 7.18 -2.34
CA ARG A 40 -21.21 7.57 -2.97
C ARG A 40 -21.78 8.83 -2.37
N GLU A 41 -21.68 8.99 -1.07
CA GLU A 41 -22.27 10.12 -0.33
C GLU A 41 -21.40 11.37 -0.45
N PHE A 42 -20.11 11.24 -0.16
CA PHE A 42 -19.18 12.36 -0.01
C PHE A 42 -18.21 12.54 -1.18
N GLY A 43 -18.35 11.73 -2.24
CA GLY A 43 -17.41 11.71 -3.36
C GLY A 43 -16.15 10.90 -3.04
N GLY A 44 -15.34 10.69 -4.06
CA GLY A 44 -14.08 9.94 -3.97
C GLY A 44 -14.07 8.72 -4.88
N ASN A 45 -12.87 8.27 -5.20
CA ASN A 45 -12.61 7.18 -6.13
C ASN A 45 -11.32 6.45 -5.74
N GLY A 46 -11.17 5.23 -6.26
CA GLY A 46 -9.96 4.42 -6.10
C GLY A 46 -9.99 3.52 -4.87
N ALA A 47 -9.05 2.59 -4.87
CA ALA A 47 -8.94 1.53 -3.86
C ALA A 47 -8.20 1.98 -2.59
N GLY A 48 -7.50 3.11 -2.63
CA GLY A 48 -6.59 3.54 -1.58
C GLY A 48 -5.29 2.76 -1.58
N LEU A 49 -4.67 2.66 -0.41
CA LEU A 49 -3.35 2.06 -0.19
C LEU A 49 -3.42 0.52 -0.11
N PHE A 50 -2.48 -0.14 -0.76
CA PHE A 50 -2.32 -1.59 -0.70
C PHE A 50 -0.84 -2.02 -0.82
N PRO A 51 -0.47 -3.18 -0.24
CA PRO A 51 0.87 -3.73 -0.41
C PRO A 51 1.07 -4.32 -1.80
N VAL A 52 2.29 -4.30 -2.30
CA VAL A 52 2.66 -4.88 -3.61
C VAL A 52 2.30 -6.37 -3.67
N ILE A 53 2.56 -7.11 -2.59
CA ILE A 53 2.13 -8.50 -2.43
C ILE A 53 1.13 -8.55 -1.26
N PRO A 54 -0.18 -8.62 -1.52
CA PRO A 54 -1.16 -8.78 -0.46
C PRO A 54 -1.13 -10.19 0.13
N ALA A 55 -1.43 -10.32 1.44
CA ALA A 55 -1.52 -11.63 2.10
C ALA A 55 -2.69 -12.47 1.56
N THR A 56 -3.78 -11.78 1.20
CA THR A 56 -4.98 -12.38 0.59
C THR A 56 -5.42 -11.51 -0.59
N LYS A 57 -6.04 -12.14 -1.60
CA LYS A 57 -6.63 -11.38 -2.72
C LYS A 57 -7.67 -10.41 -2.18
N LYS A 58 -7.60 -9.16 -2.64
CA LYS A 58 -8.56 -8.09 -2.31
C LYS A 58 -9.54 -7.92 -3.47
N ILE A 59 -10.82 -7.73 -3.16
CA ILE A 59 -11.84 -7.47 -4.20
C ILE A 59 -11.63 -6.15 -4.94
N SER A 60 -10.99 -5.19 -4.27
CA SER A 60 -10.74 -3.84 -4.79
C SER A 60 -9.52 -3.71 -5.69
N ILE A 61 -8.66 -4.72 -5.76
CA ILE A 61 -7.36 -4.66 -6.44
C ILE A 61 -7.13 -5.94 -7.23
N ASN A 62 -6.64 -5.76 -8.46
CA ASN A 62 -6.16 -6.86 -9.30
C ASN A 62 -4.71 -6.57 -9.69
N ASN A 63 -3.78 -7.07 -8.88
CA ASN A 63 -2.36 -6.90 -9.12
C ASN A 63 -1.61 -8.24 -9.13
N SER A 64 -0.53 -8.27 -9.88
CA SER A 64 0.44 -9.36 -9.94
C SER A 64 1.86 -8.78 -9.98
N VAL A 65 2.84 -9.62 -9.66
CA VAL A 65 4.24 -9.21 -9.60
C VAL A 65 5.13 -10.27 -10.27
N SER A 66 6.32 -9.88 -10.74
CA SER A 66 7.33 -10.82 -11.17
C SER A 66 7.78 -11.71 -10.00
N LYS A 67 8.29 -12.93 -10.31
CA LYS A 67 8.60 -13.97 -9.31
C LYS A 67 9.67 -13.59 -8.29
N ASN A 68 10.47 -12.59 -8.60
CA ASN A 68 11.59 -12.14 -7.76
C ASN A 68 11.18 -11.14 -6.66
N TRP A 69 9.92 -10.79 -6.52
CA TRP A 69 9.45 -9.99 -5.38
C TRP A 69 9.26 -10.82 -4.12
N VAL A 70 9.65 -10.24 -2.97
CA VAL A 70 9.46 -10.84 -1.64
C VAL A 70 8.87 -9.81 -0.70
N ARG A 71 7.81 -10.20 0.00
CA ARG A 71 7.23 -9.40 1.08
C ARG A 71 7.95 -9.66 2.40
N LYS A 72 8.29 -8.60 3.12
CA LYS A 72 8.83 -8.57 4.48
C LYS A 72 7.78 -7.99 5.40
N THR A 73 7.38 -8.74 6.43
CA THR A 73 6.30 -8.35 7.36
C THR A 73 6.83 -8.16 8.78
N GLY A 74 6.28 -7.17 9.48
CA GLY A 74 6.61 -6.84 10.88
C GLY A 74 5.51 -7.25 11.88
N PHE A 75 4.61 -8.15 11.50
CA PHE A 75 3.48 -8.56 12.37
C PHE A 75 3.13 -10.04 12.21
N GLY A 76 2.40 -10.57 13.20
CA GLY A 76 1.86 -11.93 13.20
C GLY A 76 2.94 -13.01 13.22
N PRO A 77 2.60 -14.25 12.84
CA PRO A 77 3.54 -15.37 12.80
C PRO A 77 4.55 -15.29 11.65
N TYR A 78 4.41 -14.32 10.75
CA TYR A 78 5.19 -14.19 9.53
C TYR A 78 6.30 -13.12 9.63
N ILE A 79 6.67 -12.71 10.86
CA ILE A 79 7.77 -11.77 11.08
C ILE A 79 9.07 -12.33 10.51
N ASP A 80 9.67 -11.60 9.58
CA ASP A 80 10.96 -11.97 9.02
C ASP A 80 12.09 -11.59 10.01
N LYS A 81 12.64 -12.61 10.66
CA LYS A 81 13.72 -12.47 11.65
C LYS A 81 15.06 -11.99 11.05
N THR A 82 15.19 -12.00 9.71
CA THR A 82 16.40 -11.50 9.03
C THR A 82 16.39 -9.97 8.89
N ILE A 83 15.29 -9.31 9.22
CA ILE A 83 15.16 -7.87 9.17
C ILE A 83 15.48 -7.26 10.53
N ASN A 84 16.67 -6.68 10.65
CA ASN A 84 17.16 -6.08 11.90
C ASN A 84 16.53 -4.72 12.24
N HIS A 85 16.08 -3.98 11.20
CA HIS A 85 15.34 -2.75 11.39
C HIS A 85 13.84 -3.03 11.50
N LYS A 86 13.10 -2.15 12.18
CA LYS A 86 11.64 -2.24 12.32
C LYS A 86 10.90 -1.25 11.41
N ASN A 87 11.50 -0.89 10.26
CA ASN A 87 11.00 0.13 9.34
C ASN A 87 10.00 -0.48 8.34
N TYR A 88 8.78 -0.74 8.79
CA TYR A 88 7.75 -1.38 7.97
C TYR A 88 6.71 -0.41 7.38
N GLY A 89 6.74 0.87 7.78
CA GLY A 89 5.75 1.85 7.34
C GLY A 89 4.33 1.53 7.78
N ALA A 90 3.36 2.21 7.18
CA ALA A 90 1.95 2.15 7.57
C ALA A 90 1.26 0.80 7.27
N LEU A 91 1.78 0.01 6.33
CA LEU A 91 1.25 -1.32 6.00
C LEU A 91 1.87 -2.44 6.85
N PHE A 92 2.75 -2.11 7.80
CA PHE A 92 3.49 -3.08 8.61
C PHE A 92 4.24 -4.11 7.75
N SER A 93 4.57 -3.74 6.53
CA SER A 93 5.29 -4.56 5.57
C SER A 93 5.86 -3.71 4.44
N PHE A 94 6.90 -4.23 3.81
CA PHE A 94 7.43 -3.72 2.55
C PHE A 94 7.82 -4.88 1.64
N CYS A 95 8.04 -4.60 0.36
CA CYS A 95 8.50 -5.60 -0.60
C CYS A 95 9.89 -5.26 -1.11
N LYS A 96 10.72 -6.29 -1.27
CA LYS A 96 12.04 -6.23 -1.87
C LYS A 96 12.12 -7.13 -3.09
N ILE A 97 13.07 -6.83 -3.96
CA ILE A 97 13.43 -7.68 -5.08
C ILE A 97 14.57 -8.59 -4.62
N LYS A 98 14.41 -9.91 -4.79
CA LYS A 98 15.49 -10.89 -4.59
C LYS A 98 16.48 -10.81 -5.73
N PHE A 99 17.75 -10.88 -5.40
CA PHE A 99 18.83 -11.17 -6.35
C PHE A 99 19.02 -12.68 -6.44
N ASP A 100 19.24 -13.16 -7.62
CA ASP A 100 19.78 -14.50 -7.79
C ASP A 100 21.30 -14.41 -7.64
N THR A 101 21.78 -14.72 -6.43
CA THR A 101 23.21 -14.61 -6.08
C THR A 101 24.11 -15.58 -6.85
N LEU A 102 23.52 -16.59 -7.53
CA LEU A 102 24.26 -17.57 -8.32
C LEU A 102 24.61 -17.07 -9.74
N LEU A 103 23.97 -16.00 -10.21
CA LEU A 103 24.09 -15.51 -11.58
C LEU A 103 24.61 -14.05 -11.68
N SER A 104 24.92 -13.40 -10.56
CA SER A 104 25.19 -11.96 -10.58
C SER A 104 26.65 -11.62 -10.31
N ASP A 105 27.32 -11.10 -11.34
CA ASP A 105 28.44 -10.19 -11.13
C ASP A 105 27.98 -8.97 -10.32
N SER A 106 28.88 -8.37 -9.58
CA SER A 106 28.60 -7.20 -8.68
C SER A 106 27.93 -6.00 -9.39
N ASN A 107 27.87 -6.00 -10.72
CA ASN A 107 27.28 -4.96 -11.56
C ASN A 107 25.97 -5.38 -12.25
N SER A 108 25.45 -6.58 -12.03
CA SER A 108 24.23 -7.01 -12.70
C SER A 108 23.00 -6.24 -12.20
N LEU A 109 22.20 -5.76 -13.16
CA LEU A 109 20.93 -5.12 -12.91
C LEU A 109 19.84 -6.18 -12.74
N PHE A 110 19.03 -6.06 -11.70
CA PHE A 110 17.75 -6.78 -11.66
C PHE A 110 16.67 -6.01 -12.42
N ASN A 111 15.71 -6.76 -12.93
CA ASN A 111 14.47 -6.23 -13.47
C ASN A 111 13.30 -6.85 -12.71
N ALA A 112 12.33 -6.05 -12.31
CA ALA A 112 11.15 -6.51 -11.60
C ALA A 112 9.93 -5.67 -11.96
N ASP A 113 8.77 -6.32 -12.01
CA ASP A 113 7.52 -5.72 -12.46
C ASP A 113 6.42 -5.83 -11.42
N ILE A 114 5.57 -4.80 -11.35
CA ILE A 114 4.28 -4.81 -10.70
C ILE A 114 3.24 -4.50 -11.76
N THR A 115 2.32 -5.43 -12.03
CA THR A 115 1.20 -5.21 -12.95
C THR A 115 -0.07 -4.95 -12.16
N ILE A 116 -0.81 -3.91 -12.52
CA ILE A 116 -2.08 -3.52 -11.89
C ILE A 116 -3.12 -3.38 -12.98
N ASN A 117 -4.20 -4.14 -12.85
CA ASN A 117 -5.33 -4.13 -13.76
C ASN A 117 -6.61 -3.67 -13.05
N ILE A 118 -7.59 -3.22 -13.81
CA ILE A 118 -8.91 -2.91 -13.25
C ILE A 118 -9.55 -4.21 -12.74
N PRO A 119 -9.96 -4.29 -11.47
CA PRO A 119 -10.59 -5.49 -10.92
C PRO A 119 -12.02 -5.65 -11.46
N ASN A 120 -12.35 -6.83 -11.98
CA ASN A 120 -13.66 -7.10 -12.59
C ASN A 120 -14.83 -7.10 -11.60
N LYS A 121 -14.58 -7.51 -10.36
CA LYS A 121 -15.62 -7.74 -9.32
C LYS A 121 -15.68 -6.65 -8.25
N SER A 122 -14.96 -5.53 -8.39
CA SER A 122 -14.97 -4.48 -7.38
C SER A 122 -16.10 -3.48 -7.60
N TYR A 123 -16.37 -2.66 -6.57
CA TYR A 123 -17.33 -1.56 -6.69
C TYR A 123 -16.90 -0.53 -7.74
N LYS A 124 -17.87 0.07 -8.43
CA LYS A 124 -17.63 0.97 -9.58
C LYS A 124 -16.69 2.13 -9.23
N LEU A 125 -16.90 2.81 -8.11
CA LEU A 125 -16.06 3.95 -7.71
C LEU A 125 -14.62 3.53 -7.38
N CYS A 126 -14.43 2.32 -6.86
CA CYS A 126 -13.11 1.76 -6.58
C CYS A 126 -12.27 1.50 -7.85
N ARG A 127 -12.92 1.28 -8.99
CA ARG A 127 -12.26 1.02 -10.29
C ARG A 127 -11.78 2.30 -10.97
N ASN A 128 -12.27 3.46 -10.54
CA ASN A 128 -11.90 4.75 -11.10
C ASN A 128 -10.81 5.38 -10.23
N TYR A 129 -9.74 5.83 -10.85
CA TYR A 129 -8.67 6.58 -10.17
C TYR A 129 -7.92 7.42 -11.21
N LYS A 130 -7.35 8.52 -10.76
CA LYS A 130 -6.55 9.41 -11.58
C LYS A 130 -5.15 9.62 -11.04
N LYS A 131 -4.84 9.02 -9.89
CA LYS A 131 -3.54 9.15 -9.23
C LYS A 131 -3.02 7.80 -8.81
N LEU A 132 -1.74 7.56 -9.11
CA LEU A 132 -0.94 6.51 -8.53
C LEU A 132 0.08 7.13 -7.61
N LYS A 133 0.21 6.59 -6.40
CA LYS A 133 1.25 6.95 -5.45
C LYS A 133 2.03 5.70 -5.09
N LEU A 134 3.35 5.74 -5.29
CA LEU A 134 4.28 4.68 -4.93
C LEU A 134 5.10 5.14 -3.72
N TYR A 135 4.98 4.43 -2.60
CA TYR A 135 5.74 4.72 -1.37
C TYR A 135 6.96 3.82 -1.33
N TYR A 136 8.16 4.43 -1.25
CA TYR A 136 9.42 3.70 -1.35
C TYR A 136 10.54 4.34 -0.52
N SER A 137 11.60 3.57 -0.26
CA SER A 137 12.96 4.06 0.01
C SER A 137 13.95 3.30 -0.86
N ALA A 138 15.11 3.87 -1.14
CA ALA A 138 16.10 3.25 -2.02
C ALA A 138 17.52 3.66 -1.63
N LYS A 139 18.41 2.68 -1.45
CA LYS A 139 19.83 2.93 -1.13
C LYS A 139 20.64 3.39 -2.33
N GLU A 140 20.14 3.15 -3.54
CA GLU A 140 20.72 3.59 -4.81
C GLU A 140 19.61 4.12 -5.72
N LYS A 141 19.99 4.79 -6.81
CA LYS A 141 19.05 5.20 -7.86
C LYS A 141 18.43 3.97 -8.52
N VAL A 142 17.13 4.00 -8.77
CA VAL A 142 16.39 2.92 -9.44
C VAL A 142 15.75 3.48 -10.70
N THR A 143 16.06 2.92 -11.86
CA THR A 143 15.33 3.24 -13.08
C THR A 143 13.90 2.75 -12.94
N PHE A 144 12.96 3.64 -13.13
CA PHE A 144 11.52 3.39 -13.02
C PHE A 144 10.84 3.69 -14.34
N ARG A 145 10.06 2.74 -14.84
CA ARG A 145 9.22 2.91 -16.03
C ARG A 145 7.78 2.58 -15.69
N LEU A 146 6.87 3.40 -16.16
CA LEU A 146 5.44 3.11 -16.14
C LEU A 146 4.96 2.88 -17.57
N LEU A 147 4.35 1.73 -17.80
CA LEU A 147 3.67 1.42 -19.04
C LEU A 147 2.16 1.46 -18.79
N LEU A 148 1.41 2.05 -19.70
CA LEU A 148 -0.05 2.03 -19.73
C LEU A 148 -0.49 1.27 -20.99
N ASN A 149 -1.28 0.22 -20.81
CA ASN A 149 -1.74 -0.65 -21.92
C ASN A 149 -0.57 -1.10 -22.82
N ASP A 150 0.52 -1.54 -22.18
CA ASP A 150 1.79 -1.99 -22.78
C ASP A 150 2.61 -0.95 -23.53
N SER A 151 2.21 0.32 -23.54
CA SER A 151 2.98 1.42 -24.08
C SER A 151 3.67 2.23 -22.98
N ILE A 152 4.91 2.66 -23.22
CA ILE A 152 5.67 3.46 -22.26
C ILE A 152 4.96 4.82 -22.11
N PHE A 153 4.51 5.10 -20.89
CA PHE A 153 3.88 6.37 -20.51
C PHE A 153 4.86 7.32 -19.83
N HIS A 154 5.75 6.79 -18.99
CA HIS A 154 6.64 7.60 -18.18
C HIS A 154 7.94 6.85 -17.87
N ILE A 155 9.06 7.52 -17.98
CA ILE A 155 10.38 7.01 -17.57
C ILE A 155 10.96 8.02 -16.59
N ASP A 156 11.46 7.54 -15.46
CA ASP A 156 12.06 8.37 -14.43
C ASP A 156 13.07 7.57 -13.60
N THR A 157 13.66 8.23 -12.62
CA THR A 157 14.55 7.63 -11.64
C THR A 157 13.99 7.84 -10.25
N LEU A 158 13.78 6.76 -9.50
CA LEU A 158 13.53 6.85 -8.07
C LEU A 158 14.84 7.26 -7.39
N SER A 159 14.80 8.37 -6.67
CA SER A 159 15.96 8.93 -6.01
C SER A 159 16.44 8.07 -4.85
N LYS A 160 17.75 8.06 -4.60
CA LYS A 160 18.33 7.52 -3.38
C LYS A 160 17.77 8.25 -2.16
N THR A 161 17.25 7.51 -1.20
CA THR A 161 16.72 8.05 0.05
C THR A 161 16.68 6.96 1.13
N ASN A 162 16.99 7.33 2.36
CA ASN A 162 16.86 6.45 3.52
C ASN A 162 15.49 6.60 4.20
N GLU A 163 14.73 7.63 3.84
CA GLU A 163 13.39 7.90 4.36
C GLU A 163 12.32 7.37 3.40
N ILE A 164 11.16 7.08 3.93
CA ILE A 164 10.00 6.73 3.09
C ILE A 164 9.58 7.98 2.34
N THR A 165 9.62 7.90 1.03
CA THR A 165 9.23 8.98 0.13
C THR A 165 8.16 8.54 -0.86
N LEU A 166 7.68 9.47 -1.67
CA LEU A 166 6.54 9.31 -2.56
C LEU A 166 6.91 9.64 -4.00
N LYS A 167 6.68 8.70 -4.92
CA LYS A 167 6.55 8.96 -6.35
C LYS A 167 5.07 9.05 -6.70
N ARG A 168 4.66 10.18 -7.28
CA ARG A 168 3.28 10.42 -7.71
C ARG A 168 3.22 10.48 -9.23
N LEU A 169 2.18 9.90 -9.79
CA LEU A 169 1.83 9.93 -11.20
C LEU A 169 0.33 10.24 -11.33
N ASP A 170 0.00 11.13 -12.24
CA ASP A 170 -1.37 11.58 -12.50
C ASP A 170 -1.77 11.12 -13.91
N PHE A 171 -3.05 10.77 -14.07
CA PHE A 171 -3.64 10.28 -15.32
C PHE A 171 -4.84 11.14 -15.71
N SER A 172 -4.99 11.41 -17.00
CA SER A 172 -6.21 12.03 -17.54
C SER A 172 -7.41 11.12 -17.36
N GLU A 173 -7.20 9.81 -17.60
CA GLU A 173 -8.21 8.76 -17.47
C GLU A 173 -7.65 7.57 -16.69
N THR A 174 -8.54 6.74 -16.13
CA THR A 174 -8.12 5.49 -15.46
C THR A 174 -7.55 4.51 -16.46
N PRO A 175 -6.27 4.11 -16.35
CA PRO A 175 -5.68 3.11 -17.23
C PRO A 175 -6.34 1.73 -17.04
N LYS A 176 -6.56 1.00 -18.13
CA LYS A 176 -7.07 -0.38 -18.06
C LYS A 176 -6.05 -1.34 -17.45
N SER A 177 -4.78 -1.14 -17.80
CA SER A 177 -3.64 -1.89 -17.29
C SER A 177 -2.45 -0.97 -17.07
N MET A 178 -1.71 -1.18 -15.99
CA MET A 178 -0.46 -0.50 -15.68
C MET A 178 0.61 -1.53 -15.34
N LYS A 179 1.83 -1.31 -15.84
CA LYS A 179 3.01 -2.07 -15.46
C LYS A 179 4.09 -1.13 -14.95
N LEU A 180 4.45 -1.27 -13.67
CA LEU A 180 5.54 -0.54 -13.04
C LEU A 180 6.77 -1.42 -13.14
N GLN A 181 7.81 -0.95 -13.82
CA GLN A 181 9.07 -1.68 -14.02
C GLN A 181 10.18 -0.99 -13.24
N PHE A 182 11.00 -1.80 -12.59
CA PHE A 182 12.12 -1.35 -11.77
C PHE A 182 13.40 -2.02 -12.26
N SER A 183 14.46 -1.24 -12.43
CA SER A 183 15.79 -1.74 -12.79
C SER A 183 16.86 -1.04 -11.98
N SER A 184 17.70 -1.81 -11.29
CA SER A 184 18.81 -1.31 -10.45
C SER A 184 19.74 -2.45 -10.07
N ASN A 185 20.89 -2.13 -9.46
CA ASN A 185 21.79 -3.10 -8.83
C ASN A 185 21.47 -3.34 -7.34
N LYS A 186 20.64 -2.50 -6.71
CA LYS A 186 20.14 -2.68 -5.33
C LYS A 186 18.65 -2.54 -5.25
N SER A 187 17.99 -3.45 -4.54
CA SER A 187 16.54 -3.42 -4.38
C SER A 187 16.09 -2.17 -3.64
N PRO A 188 15.08 -1.44 -4.15
CA PRO A 188 14.32 -0.53 -3.33
C PRO A 188 13.49 -1.31 -2.31
N ASP A 189 13.08 -0.63 -1.23
CA ASP A 189 12.02 -1.07 -0.33
C ASP A 189 10.73 -0.40 -0.78
N ILE A 190 9.75 -1.17 -1.25
CA ILE A 190 8.45 -0.66 -1.67
C ILE A 190 7.44 -0.90 -0.56
N TYR A 191 6.97 0.17 0.07
CA TYR A 191 6.05 0.13 1.20
C TYR A 191 4.59 -0.02 0.78
N GLY A 192 4.25 0.36 -0.44
CA GLY A 192 2.91 0.18 -0.99
C GLY A 192 2.61 1.08 -2.17
N VAL A 193 1.46 0.81 -2.76
CA VAL A 193 0.89 1.59 -3.87
C VAL A 193 -0.48 2.09 -3.45
N SER A 194 -0.84 3.33 -3.79
CA SER A 194 -2.19 3.86 -3.58
C SER A 194 -2.78 4.31 -4.91
N LEU A 195 -4.04 3.91 -5.15
CA LEU A 195 -4.83 4.34 -6.29
C LEU A 195 -5.95 5.26 -5.80
N GLU A 196 -5.96 6.51 -6.26
CA GLU A 196 -6.78 7.58 -5.68
C GLU A 196 -7.47 8.43 -6.75
N GLY A 197 -8.64 8.97 -6.39
CA GLY A 197 -9.25 10.09 -7.12
C GLY A 197 -8.60 11.44 -6.80
N GLU A 198 -9.14 12.50 -7.38
CA GLU A 198 -8.69 13.88 -7.09
C GLU A 198 -9.02 14.28 -5.66
N ASN A 199 -10.27 14.22 -5.31
CA ASN A 199 -10.85 14.59 -4.02
C ASN A 199 -11.75 13.47 -3.50
N GLY A 200 -12.40 13.68 -2.36
CA GLY A 200 -13.35 12.76 -1.79
C GLY A 200 -12.72 11.80 -0.79
N VAL A 201 -13.50 10.80 -0.42
CA VAL A 201 -13.12 9.83 0.60
C VAL A 201 -12.23 8.73 0.05
N ILE A 202 -11.15 8.46 0.75
CA ILE A 202 -10.25 7.32 0.55
C ILE A 202 -10.28 6.47 1.80
N ILE A 203 -10.48 5.15 1.66
CA ILE A 203 -10.39 4.21 2.77
C ILE A 203 -9.34 3.16 2.44
N ASP A 204 -8.31 3.10 3.27
CA ASP A 204 -7.24 2.12 3.18
C ASP A 204 -7.62 0.89 4.02
N ASN A 205 -7.58 -0.29 3.41
CA ASN A 205 -7.79 -1.56 4.10
C ASN A 205 -6.44 -2.17 4.47
N ILE A 206 -6.13 -2.24 5.76
CA ILE A 206 -4.83 -2.68 6.29
C ILE A 206 -5.03 -3.87 7.24
N PRO A 207 -5.22 -5.08 6.69
CA PRO A 207 -5.35 -6.29 7.50
C PRO A 207 -3.98 -6.75 8.00
N LEU A 208 -3.89 -6.97 9.30
CA LEU A 208 -2.74 -7.50 10.01
C LEU A 208 -3.11 -8.87 10.58
N ARG A 209 -3.07 -9.92 9.76
CA ARG A 209 -3.49 -11.28 10.15
C ARG A 209 -2.80 -11.74 11.42
N GLY A 210 -3.58 -12.20 12.40
CA GLY A 210 -3.10 -12.67 13.69
C GLY A 210 -2.68 -11.56 14.66
N ALA A 211 -2.85 -10.29 14.28
CA ALA A 211 -2.53 -9.16 15.13
C ALA A 211 -3.58 -8.95 16.23
N SER A 212 -3.12 -8.44 17.36
CA SER A 212 -3.95 -8.10 18.52
C SER A 212 -4.10 -6.59 18.75
N GLY A 213 -3.47 -5.76 17.89
CA GLY A 213 -3.36 -4.32 18.07
C GLY A 213 -2.10 -3.87 18.80
N THR A 214 -1.35 -4.79 19.43
CA THR A 214 -0.06 -4.48 20.10
C THR A 214 1.09 -4.26 19.11
N GLU A 215 0.89 -4.52 17.83
CA GLU A 215 1.89 -4.41 16.78
C GLU A 215 2.37 -2.99 16.59
N PHE A 216 1.54 -1.99 16.89
CA PHE A 216 1.91 -0.58 16.80
C PHE A 216 3.09 -0.21 17.69
N SER A 217 3.27 -0.87 18.83
CA SER A 217 4.41 -0.65 19.72
C SER A 217 5.69 -1.37 19.28
N LYS A 218 5.61 -2.29 18.31
CA LYS A 218 6.71 -3.15 17.86
C LYS A 218 7.42 -2.65 16.61
N VAL A 219 6.84 -1.69 15.89
CA VAL A 219 7.43 -1.10 14.69
C VAL A 219 8.18 0.18 15.01
N ASN A 220 9.10 0.56 14.11
CA ASN A 220 9.81 1.81 14.25
C ASN A 220 8.86 2.99 14.06
N TYR A 221 8.72 3.82 15.10
CA TYR A 221 7.85 4.98 15.10
C TYR A 221 8.19 5.98 13.98
N SER A 222 9.47 6.20 13.70
CA SER A 222 9.90 7.12 12.65
C SER A 222 9.38 6.70 11.28
N SER A 223 9.55 5.42 10.91
CA SER A 223 9.08 4.91 9.61
C SER A 223 7.55 4.94 9.49
N LEU A 224 6.84 4.63 10.57
CA LEU A 224 5.39 4.73 10.63
C LEU A 224 4.93 6.18 10.46
N SER A 225 5.53 7.10 11.21
CA SER A 225 5.23 8.53 11.19
C SER A 225 5.53 9.16 9.82
N GLN A 226 6.68 8.82 9.19
CA GLN A 226 7.03 9.30 7.85
C GLN A 226 5.93 8.94 6.84
N MET A 227 5.51 7.68 6.81
CA MET A 227 4.49 7.24 5.87
C MET A 227 3.10 7.84 6.19
N GLN A 228 2.75 7.97 7.49
CA GLN A 228 1.50 8.63 7.90
C GLN A 228 1.46 10.11 7.51
N LYS A 229 2.59 10.83 7.63
CA LYS A 229 2.68 12.22 7.14
C LYS A 229 2.41 12.33 5.64
N LEU A 230 2.96 11.40 4.84
CA LEU A 230 2.74 11.37 3.38
C LEU A 230 1.30 10.96 3.02
N LEU A 231 0.66 10.12 3.82
CA LEU A 231 -0.72 9.67 3.64
C LEU A 231 -1.74 10.70 4.14
N SER A 232 -1.40 11.46 5.20
CA SER A 232 -2.24 12.48 5.84
C SER A 232 -3.63 11.93 6.24
N PRO A 233 -3.72 10.92 7.14
CA PRO A 233 -5.00 10.37 7.55
C PRO A 233 -5.78 11.34 8.43
N ASP A 234 -7.12 11.35 8.26
CA ASP A 234 -8.07 12.14 9.03
C ASP A 234 -8.78 11.32 10.11
N LEU A 235 -8.81 9.97 9.91
CA LEU A 235 -9.41 9.04 10.87
C LEU A 235 -8.68 7.70 10.83
N PHE A 236 -8.51 7.10 12.00
CA PHE A 236 -8.11 5.70 12.16
C PHE A 236 -9.30 4.89 12.68
N ILE A 237 -9.57 3.75 12.03
CA ILE A 237 -10.46 2.71 12.52
C ILE A 237 -9.58 1.55 12.95
N LEU A 238 -9.74 1.06 14.19
CA LEU A 238 -8.99 -0.05 14.75
C LEU A 238 -9.96 -1.18 15.06
N GLU A 239 -9.92 -2.26 14.30
CA GLU A 239 -10.81 -3.44 14.42
C GLU A 239 -9.99 -4.67 14.84
N PHE A 240 -9.69 -4.72 16.15
CA PHE A 240 -8.93 -5.80 16.77
C PHE A 240 -9.73 -6.35 17.96
N GLY A 241 -9.33 -7.54 18.46
CA GLY A 241 -9.91 -8.12 19.66
C GLY A 241 -9.92 -9.64 19.67
N GLY A 242 -10.28 -10.26 18.55
CA GLY A 242 -10.37 -11.73 18.48
C GLY A 242 -9.08 -12.45 18.88
N ASN A 243 -7.93 -11.91 18.50
CA ASN A 243 -6.63 -12.50 18.81
C ASN A 243 -6.10 -12.16 20.22
N THR A 244 -6.80 -11.33 21.01
CA THR A 244 -6.42 -11.02 22.39
C THR A 244 -7.08 -11.95 23.40
N ILE A 245 -8.22 -12.55 23.06
CA ILE A 245 -9.02 -13.40 23.96
C ILE A 245 -8.19 -14.50 24.64
N PRO A 246 -7.30 -15.25 23.94
CA PRO A 246 -6.49 -16.29 24.57
C PRO A 246 -5.53 -15.78 25.65
N TYR A 247 -5.24 -14.49 25.67
CA TYR A 247 -4.29 -13.84 26.58
C TYR A 247 -4.96 -13.06 27.70
N ILE A 248 -6.29 -12.98 27.70
CA ILE A 248 -7.06 -12.39 28.80
C ILE A 248 -7.00 -13.41 29.95
N LYS A 249 -6.11 -13.16 30.90
CA LYS A 249 -6.10 -13.94 32.15
C LYS A 249 -7.43 -13.63 32.86
N SER A 250 -8.20 -14.69 33.15
CA SER A 250 -9.30 -14.60 34.09
C SER A 250 -8.71 -14.11 35.43
N LYS A 251 -9.14 -12.92 35.87
CA LYS A 251 -8.84 -12.44 37.21
C LYS A 251 -9.72 -13.18 38.21
#